data_1f041faeaeb7df7d2160dfa4da6f7480
#
_entry.id   1f041faeaeb7df7d2160dfa4da6f7480
#
_cell.length_a   1.000
_cell.length_b   1.000
_cell.length_c   1.000
_cell.angle_alpha   90.00
_cell.angle_beta   90.00
_cell.angle_gamma   90.00
#
_symmetry.space_group_name_H-M   'P 1'
#
loop_
_entity.id
_entity.type
_entity.pdbx_description
1 polymer ?
#
loop_
_entity_poly.entity_id
_entity_poly.type
_entity_poly.pdbx_seq_one_letter_code
_entity_poly.pdbx_strand_id
1 'polypeptide(L)'
;VFGATGDLAQRKLLPALYELSVQGLLPKKGEILGTATKELGDHGFREIAREAVKEFARTGYEETGFEVFAKRLRYVSTTHDQSGTGAKLAKAMKLPHRLIYLAVPPSAFVPILEELKGAGLTKGSSIVIEKPFGHDLKSAVALNVALHKVVPEERIFRIDHYLGKETVQNLLVFRFGNTLVERIWNRDVVAQVQLTVAEDIGIESRGRLYEETGALRDIVQNHLLQLLALTCMSPPSSFDPAALRDEKVKVLNSIRPVQPRDVVRGQYTRGTVNGVTVPGYREVEGVSPNSTTETYVAMRLAVDTWDWAGVPFYIRCGKALVTRRTEIMLYCRDVPLHLFEGTGIERLTPNRVTIRIQPEEGISFSFMAKQPGATVVEQPVRMDFSYGRSFKTQPAEAYERLLHDALLGDHTLFIGQDETEAAWRVLEPVLENTPRVAFYPAGSEGPDDANSVLLSGEWHELAHHSESEEAAASKP
;
A
#
# COMPACT_ATOMS: atom_id res chain seq x y z
N VAL A 1 -16.70 -10.01 -11.76
CA VAL A 1 -16.06 -8.70 -11.54
C VAL A 1 -17.09 -7.62 -11.79
N PHE A 2 -17.50 -6.89 -10.75
CA PHE A 2 -18.31 -5.68 -10.87
C PHE A 2 -17.42 -4.49 -11.22
N GLY A 3 -17.88 -3.61 -12.10
CA GLY A 3 -17.04 -2.52 -12.62
C GLY A 3 -16.00 -2.99 -13.65
N ALA A 4 -16.28 -4.07 -14.36
CA ALA A 4 -15.34 -4.73 -15.26
C ALA A 4 -14.84 -3.87 -16.45
N THR A 5 -15.47 -2.73 -16.72
CA THR A 5 -15.06 -1.76 -17.74
C THR A 5 -14.38 -0.51 -17.15
N GLY A 6 -14.20 -0.47 -15.81
CA GLY A 6 -13.56 0.64 -15.11
C GLY A 6 -12.03 0.62 -15.21
N ASP A 7 -11.40 1.71 -14.77
CA ASP A 7 -9.95 1.91 -14.83
C ASP A 7 -9.17 0.81 -14.08
N LEU A 8 -9.58 0.47 -12.84
CA LEU A 8 -8.95 -0.60 -12.06
C LEU A 8 -9.02 -1.95 -12.78
N ALA A 9 -10.19 -2.27 -13.37
CA ALA A 9 -10.35 -3.54 -14.07
C ALA A 9 -9.42 -3.62 -15.29
N GLN A 10 -9.33 -2.55 -16.08
CA GLN A 10 -8.48 -2.50 -17.27
C GLN A 10 -7.00 -2.46 -16.94
N ARG A 11 -6.58 -1.62 -16.00
CA ARG A 11 -5.16 -1.45 -15.67
C ARG A 11 -4.58 -2.57 -14.81
N LYS A 12 -5.41 -3.26 -14.01
CA LYS A 12 -4.93 -4.20 -13.00
C LYS A 12 -5.56 -5.57 -13.07
N LEU A 13 -6.90 -5.67 -13.00
CA LEU A 13 -7.53 -6.97 -12.82
C LEU A 13 -7.50 -7.84 -14.07
N LEU A 14 -7.81 -7.30 -15.25
CA LEU A 14 -7.78 -8.05 -16.50
C LEU A 14 -6.37 -8.50 -16.88
N PRO A 15 -5.32 -7.63 -16.79
CA PRO A 15 -3.93 -8.05 -16.95
C PRO A 15 -3.51 -9.13 -15.95
N ALA A 16 -3.81 -8.97 -14.66
CA ALA A 16 -3.47 -9.95 -13.63
C ALA A 16 -4.16 -11.30 -13.85
N LEU A 17 -5.44 -11.31 -14.22
CA LEU A 17 -6.17 -12.53 -14.57
C LEU A 17 -5.60 -13.20 -15.82
N TYR A 18 -5.12 -12.44 -16.81
CA TYR A 18 -4.42 -12.97 -17.97
C TYR A 18 -3.10 -13.63 -17.56
N GLU A 19 -2.28 -12.96 -16.75
CA GLU A 19 -1.03 -13.52 -16.23
C GLU A 19 -1.27 -14.84 -15.49
N LEU A 20 -2.27 -14.90 -14.61
CA LEU A 20 -2.67 -16.14 -13.93
C LEU A 20 -3.15 -17.22 -14.89
N SER A 21 -3.80 -16.84 -16.00
CA SER A 21 -4.23 -17.77 -17.05
C SER A 21 -3.03 -18.38 -17.78
N VAL A 22 -2.07 -17.56 -18.18
CA VAL A 22 -0.84 -17.99 -18.86
C VAL A 22 0.00 -18.89 -17.98
N GLN A 23 0.09 -18.59 -16.69
CA GLN A 23 0.81 -19.39 -15.70
C GLN A 23 0.06 -20.69 -15.31
N GLY A 24 -1.19 -20.89 -15.77
CA GLY A 24 -1.98 -22.06 -15.43
C GLY A 24 -2.53 -22.05 -13.99
N LEU A 25 -2.54 -20.90 -13.32
CA LEU A 25 -2.96 -20.72 -11.92
C LEU A 25 -4.47 -20.48 -11.78
N LEU A 26 -5.20 -20.19 -12.86
CA LEU A 26 -6.66 -20.11 -12.82
C LEU A 26 -7.29 -21.50 -12.72
N PRO A 27 -8.43 -21.63 -12.01
CA PRO A 27 -9.18 -22.90 -11.96
C PRO A 27 -9.48 -23.44 -13.37
N LYS A 28 -9.28 -24.73 -13.61
CA LYS A 28 -9.43 -25.35 -14.95
C LYS A 28 -10.79 -25.12 -15.60
N LYS A 29 -11.87 -25.12 -14.81
CA LYS A 29 -13.26 -24.90 -15.27
C LYS A 29 -13.80 -23.51 -14.90
N GLY A 30 -12.91 -22.55 -14.51
CA GLY A 30 -13.33 -21.22 -14.10
C GLY A 30 -13.77 -20.35 -15.29
N GLU A 31 -14.85 -19.61 -15.10
CA GLU A 31 -15.31 -18.54 -16.01
C GLU A 31 -15.07 -17.17 -15.31
N ILE A 32 -14.79 -16.14 -16.09
CA ILE A 32 -14.64 -14.76 -15.62
C ILE A 32 -15.82 -13.97 -16.17
N LEU A 33 -16.75 -13.60 -15.30
CA LEU A 33 -17.92 -12.82 -15.67
C LEU A 33 -17.68 -11.34 -15.32
N GLY A 34 -17.51 -10.52 -16.34
CA GLY A 34 -17.49 -9.07 -16.20
C GLY A 34 -18.89 -8.50 -16.14
N THR A 35 -19.12 -7.49 -15.30
CA THR A 35 -20.37 -6.76 -15.26
C THR A 35 -20.14 -5.27 -15.02
N ALA A 36 -20.83 -4.44 -15.76
CA ALA A 36 -20.87 -2.99 -15.63
C ALA A 36 -22.13 -2.42 -16.29
N THR A 37 -22.34 -1.11 -16.18
CA THR A 37 -23.51 -0.42 -16.74
C THR A 37 -23.45 -0.21 -18.25
N LYS A 38 -22.26 -0.29 -18.85
CA LYS A 38 -22.08 -0.17 -20.29
C LYS A 38 -22.69 -1.37 -21.00
N GLU A 39 -23.53 -1.13 -22.00
CA GLU A 39 -24.11 -2.20 -22.81
C GLU A 39 -23.05 -2.80 -23.74
N LEU A 40 -22.60 -4.01 -23.42
CA LEU A 40 -21.62 -4.79 -24.16
C LEU A 40 -22.04 -6.26 -24.17
N GLY A 41 -21.72 -6.96 -25.24
CA GLY A 41 -21.76 -8.42 -25.26
C GLY A 41 -20.38 -9.01 -24.89
N ASP A 42 -20.26 -10.34 -24.91
CA ASP A 42 -19.00 -11.04 -24.66
C ASP A 42 -17.89 -10.57 -25.60
N HIS A 43 -18.21 -10.28 -26.87
CA HIS A 43 -17.23 -9.79 -27.86
C HIS A 43 -16.65 -8.43 -27.43
N GLY A 44 -17.51 -7.44 -27.14
CA GLY A 44 -17.05 -6.12 -26.74
C GLY A 44 -16.21 -6.13 -25.44
N PHE A 45 -16.57 -7.00 -24.50
CA PHE A 45 -15.77 -7.16 -23.29
C PHE A 45 -14.41 -7.82 -23.55
N ARG A 46 -14.33 -8.78 -24.48
CA ARG A 46 -13.07 -9.39 -24.90
C ARG A 46 -12.13 -8.38 -25.57
N GLU A 47 -12.67 -7.46 -26.36
CA GLU A 47 -11.86 -6.39 -26.96
C GLU A 47 -11.30 -5.42 -25.90
N ILE A 48 -12.12 -5.04 -24.92
CA ILE A 48 -11.62 -4.24 -23.78
C ILE A 48 -10.49 -4.99 -23.05
N ALA A 49 -10.67 -6.30 -22.80
CA ALA A 49 -9.66 -7.11 -22.17
C ALA A 49 -8.38 -7.25 -23.03
N ARG A 50 -8.51 -7.34 -24.35
CA ARG A 50 -7.39 -7.42 -25.29
C ARG A 50 -6.52 -6.16 -25.23
N GLU A 51 -7.15 -5.00 -25.30
CA GLU A 51 -6.43 -3.73 -25.21
C GLU A 51 -5.78 -3.55 -23.82
N ALA A 52 -6.50 -3.88 -22.75
CA ALA A 52 -5.95 -3.84 -21.40
C ALA A 52 -4.72 -4.77 -21.22
N VAL A 53 -4.76 -5.97 -21.76
CA VAL A 53 -3.61 -6.91 -21.69
C VAL A 53 -2.46 -6.42 -22.56
N LYS A 54 -2.70 -5.89 -23.76
CA LYS A 54 -1.65 -5.31 -24.60
C LYS A 54 -0.89 -4.18 -23.93
N GLU A 55 -1.61 -3.33 -23.20
CA GLU A 55 -1.04 -2.14 -22.58
C GLU A 55 -0.39 -2.43 -21.22
N PHE A 56 -0.96 -3.35 -20.43
CA PHE A 56 -0.62 -3.47 -19.02
C PHE A 56 -0.13 -4.85 -18.57
N ALA A 57 -0.13 -5.88 -19.43
CA ALA A 57 0.38 -7.19 -19.02
C ALA A 57 1.89 -7.17 -18.79
N ARG A 58 2.32 -7.68 -17.64
CA ARG A 58 3.73 -7.70 -17.21
C ARG A 58 4.62 -8.53 -18.13
N THR A 59 4.15 -9.71 -18.56
CA THR A 59 4.89 -10.58 -19.48
C THR A 59 4.66 -10.24 -20.95
N GLY A 60 3.83 -9.22 -21.23
CA GLY A 60 3.45 -8.81 -22.56
C GLY A 60 2.26 -9.60 -23.11
N TYR A 61 1.78 -9.15 -24.26
CA TYR A 61 0.66 -9.76 -24.97
C TYR A 61 1.14 -10.88 -25.89
N GLU A 62 0.49 -12.04 -25.82
CA GLU A 62 0.71 -13.17 -26.72
C GLU A 62 -0.64 -13.68 -27.23
N GLU A 63 -0.82 -13.72 -28.56
CA GLU A 63 -2.13 -13.99 -29.20
C GLU A 63 -2.73 -15.33 -28.78
N THR A 64 -1.91 -16.42 -28.79
CA THR A 64 -2.43 -17.75 -28.46
C THR A 64 -2.81 -17.87 -26.99
N GLY A 65 -2.05 -17.25 -26.09
CA GLY A 65 -2.35 -17.14 -24.66
C GLY A 65 -3.63 -16.33 -24.43
N PHE A 66 -3.77 -15.21 -25.15
CA PHE A 66 -4.97 -14.39 -25.03
C PHE A 66 -6.22 -15.10 -25.55
N GLU A 67 -6.16 -15.83 -26.65
CA GLU A 67 -7.29 -16.60 -27.18
C GLU A 67 -7.79 -17.68 -26.20
N VAL A 68 -6.88 -18.30 -25.43
CA VAL A 68 -7.24 -19.23 -24.35
C VAL A 68 -7.94 -18.47 -23.21
N PHE A 69 -7.41 -17.33 -22.82
CA PHE A 69 -7.98 -16.48 -21.79
C PHE A 69 -9.35 -15.92 -22.20
N ALA A 70 -9.49 -15.41 -23.41
CA ALA A 70 -10.71 -14.82 -23.96
C ALA A 70 -11.91 -15.78 -23.95
N LYS A 71 -11.68 -17.08 -24.13
CA LYS A 71 -12.73 -18.11 -24.05
C LYS A 71 -13.38 -18.19 -22.67
N ARG A 72 -12.69 -17.75 -21.62
CA ARG A 72 -13.21 -17.71 -20.24
C ARG A 72 -14.01 -16.44 -19.95
N LEU A 73 -13.88 -15.39 -20.79
CA LEU A 73 -14.50 -14.10 -20.58
C LEU A 73 -15.94 -14.07 -21.06
N ARG A 74 -16.84 -13.68 -20.18
CA ARG A 74 -18.25 -13.45 -20.42
C ARG A 74 -18.68 -12.10 -19.84
N TYR A 75 -19.77 -11.55 -20.34
CA TYR A 75 -20.24 -10.24 -19.90
C TYR A 75 -21.75 -10.17 -19.72
N VAL A 76 -22.18 -9.48 -18.67
CA VAL A 76 -23.57 -9.15 -18.39
C VAL A 76 -23.68 -7.68 -18.04
N SER A 77 -24.44 -6.91 -18.81
CA SER A 77 -24.74 -5.51 -18.48
C SER A 77 -25.73 -5.40 -17.33
N THR A 78 -25.49 -4.44 -16.44
CA THR A 78 -26.33 -4.12 -15.29
C THR A 78 -26.84 -2.69 -15.38
N THR A 79 -27.79 -2.32 -14.53
CA THR A 79 -28.32 -0.96 -14.43
C THR A 79 -27.53 -0.15 -13.38
N HIS A 80 -27.61 1.19 -13.43
CA HIS A 80 -26.93 2.05 -12.45
C HIS A 80 -27.47 1.87 -11.04
N ASP A 81 -28.76 1.64 -10.89
CA ASP A 81 -29.45 1.38 -9.62
C ASP A 81 -29.33 -0.07 -9.15
N GLN A 82 -28.64 -0.92 -9.94
CA GLN A 82 -28.44 -2.36 -9.71
C GLN A 82 -29.75 -3.18 -9.68
N SER A 83 -30.89 -2.59 -9.98
CA SER A 83 -32.19 -3.30 -9.96
C SER A 83 -32.19 -4.48 -10.95
N GLY A 84 -32.62 -5.65 -10.46
CA GLY A 84 -32.67 -6.89 -11.24
C GLY A 84 -31.31 -7.47 -11.64
N THR A 85 -30.20 -6.88 -11.19
CA THR A 85 -28.84 -7.37 -11.41
C THR A 85 -28.69 -8.79 -10.89
N GLY A 86 -29.15 -9.06 -9.66
CA GLY A 86 -29.09 -10.39 -9.07
C GLY A 86 -29.73 -11.47 -9.93
N ALA A 87 -30.94 -11.22 -10.50
CA ALA A 87 -31.64 -12.16 -11.36
C ALA A 87 -30.93 -12.42 -12.69
N LYS A 88 -30.32 -11.37 -13.30
CA LYS A 88 -29.53 -11.51 -14.53
C LYS A 88 -28.28 -12.35 -14.26
N LEU A 89 -27.56 -12.07 -13.16
CA LEU A 89 -26.36 -12.79 -12.77
C LEU A 89 -26.67 -14.25 -12.38
N ALA A 90 -27.77 -14.52 -11.71
CA ALA A 90 -28.18 -15.88 -11.37
C ALA A 90 -28.38 -16.76 -12.61
N LYS A 91 -28.87 -16.18 -13.72
CA LYS A 91 -29.00 -16.89 -15.01
C LYS A 91 -27.65 -17.12 -15.68
N ALA A 92 -26.69 -16.21 -15.49
CA ALA A 92 -25.36 -16.28 -16.10
C ALA A 92 -24.37 -17.14 -15.30
N MET A 93 -24.45 -17.10 -13.98
CA MET A 93 -23.53 -17.80 -13.07
C MET A 93 -24.00 -19.23 -12.80
N LYS A 94 -23.36 -20.20 -13.43
CA LYS A 94 -23.75 -21.63 -13.30
C LYS A 94 -22.92 -22.39 -12.25
N LEU A 95 -21.74 -21.85 -11.87
CA LEU A 95 -20.83 -22.52 -10.95
C LEU A 95 -21.21 -22.25 -9.48
N PRO A 96 -21.10 -23.26 -8.58
CA PRO A 96 -21.50 -23.12 -7.18
C PRO A 96 -20.55 -22.26 -6.34
N HIS A 97 -19.25 -22.26 -6.66
CA HIS A 97 -18.24 -21.46 -5.98
C HIS A 97 -17.94 -20.20 -6.79
N ARG A 98 -17.96 -19.05 -6.12
CA ARG A 98 -17.80 -17.76 -6.77
C ARG A 98 -16.89 -16.86 -5.96
N LEU A 99 -15.97 -16.20 -6.66
CA LEU A 99 -15.24 -15.05 -6.13
C LEU A 99 -15.86 -13.79 -6.75
N ILE A 100 -16.49 -12.97 -5.95
CA ILE A 100 -17.20 -11.76 -6.38
C ILE A 100 -16.28 -10.57 -6.07
N TYR A 101 -15.79 -9.91 -7.10
CA TYR A 101 -14.91 -8.75 -6.98
C TYR A 101 -15.70 -7.47 -7.21
N LEU A 102 -15.68 -6.56 -6.22
CA LEU A 102 -16.35 -5.27 -6.27
C LEU A 102 -15.36 -4.15 -6.65
N ALA A 103 -15.06 -4.01 -7.95
CA ALA A 103 -14.26 -2.91 -8.50
C ALA A 103 -15.14 -1.70 -8.85
N VAL A 104 -15.92 -1.27 -7.88
CA VAL A 104 -16.91 -0.17 -7.97
C VAL A 104 -16.75 0.79 -6.80
N PRO A 105 -17.30 2.02 -6.87
CA PRO A 105 -17.27 2.93 -5.72
C PRO A 105 -17.91 2.30 -4.47
N PRO A 106 -17.42 2.63 -3.26
CA PRO A 106 -17.91 2.05 -2.00
C PRO A 106 -19.41 2.19 -1.77
N SER A 107 -20.02 3.27 -2.27
CA SER A 107 -21.47 3.51 -2.20
C SER A 107 -22.30 2.42 -2.91
N ALA A 108 -21.71 1.71 -3.86
CA ALA A 108 -22.37 0.63 -4.59
C ALA A 108 -22.23 -0.74 -3.90
N PHE A 109 -21.38 -0.90 -2.88
CA PHE A 109 -21.13 -2.20 -2.25
C PHE A 109 -22.40 -2.80 -1.65
N VAL A 110 -23.07 -2.05 -0.76
CA VAL A 110 -24.25 -2.55 -0.06
C VAL A 110 -25.41 -2.86 -1.02
N PRO A 111 -25.81 -1.97 -1.96
CA PRO A 111 -26.82 -2.28 -2.94
C PRO A 111 -26.53 -3.54 -3.76
N ILE A 112 -25.29 -3.70 -4.25
CA ILE A 112 -24.89 -4.91 -5.02
C ILE A 112 -25.02 -6.17 -4.15
N LEU A 113 -24.55 -6.10 -2.91
CA LEU A 113 -24.59 -7.25 -1.99
C LEU A 113 -26.00 -7.65 -1.61
N GLU A 114 -26.92 -6.71 -1.45
CA GLU A 114 -28.35 -6.99 -1.20
C GLU A 114 -29.02 -7.66 -2.41
N GLU A 115 -28.75 -7.18 -3.62
CA GLU A 115 -29.22 -7.81 -4.86
C GLU A 115 -28.70 -9.25 -5.01
N LEU A 116 -27.41 -9.47 -4.74
CA LEU A 116 -26.80 -10.79 -4.78
C LEU A 116 -27.38 -11.74 -3.74
N LYS A 117 -27.64 -11.23 -2.53
CA LYS A 117 -28.27 -11.98 -1.45
C LYS A 117 -29.71 -12.36 -1.81
N GLY A 118 -30.50 -11.42 -2.32
CA GLY A 118 -31.86 -11.65 -2.77
C GLY A 118 -31.95 -12.71 -3.89
N ALA A 119 -30.94 -12.77 -4.74
CA ALA A 119 -30.84 -13.79 -5.81
C ALA A 119 -30.20 -15.12 -5.35
N GLY A 120 -29.85 -15.28 -4.07
CA GLY A 120 -29.21 -16.49 -3.52
C GLY A 120 -27.77 -16.70 -3.98
N LEU A 121 -27.11 -15.68 -4.54
CA LEU A 121 -25.76 -15.78 -5.11
C LEU A 121 -24.64 -15.66 -4.06
N THR A 122 -24.97 -15.28 -2.83
CA THR A 122 -23.97 -15.15 -1.74
C THR A 122 -23.61 -16.47 -1.08
N LYS A 123 -24.51 -17.45 -1.16
CA LYS A 123 -24.23 -18.80 -0.62
C LYS A 123 -23.11 -19.47 -1.42
N GLY A 124 -22.03 -19.83 -0.73
CA GLY A 124 -20.83 -20.42 -1.35
C GLY A 124 -19.94 -19.41 -2.08
N SER A 125 -20.21 -18.11 -1.94
CA SER A 125 -19.40 -17.04 -2.54
C SER A 125 -18.43 -16.43 -1.53
N SER A 126 -17.26 -16.01 -2.01
CA SER A 126 -16.35 -15.09 -1.35
C SER A 126 -16.43 -13.73 -2.02
N ILE A 127 -16.20 -12.66 -1.26
CA ILE A 127 -16.30 -11.27 -1.72
C ILE A 127 -14.97 -10.58 -1.57
N VAL A 128 -14.50 -9.97 -2.65
CA VAL A 128 -13.32 -9.09 -2.65
C VAL A 128 -13.79 -7.65 -2.74
N ILE A 129 -13.32 -6.83 -1.83
CA ILE A 129 -13.61 -5.39 -1.82
C ILE A 129 -12.32 -4.57 -1.82
N GLU A 130 -12.39 -3.44 -2.51
CA GLU A 130 -11.34 -2.44 -2.60
C GLU A 130 -11.50 -1.35 -1.53
N LYS A 131 -10.39 -0.69 -1.21
CA LYS A 131 -10.41 0.52 -0.40
C LYS A 131 -11.21 1.65 -1.11
N PRO A 132 -11.77 2.59 -0.33
CA PRO A 132 -11.69 2.75 1.12
C PRO A 132 -12.72 1.89 1.88
N PHE A 133 -12.33 1.42 3.06
CA PHE A 133 -13.21 0.67 3.98
C PHE A 133 -13.80 1.65 5.01
N GLY A 134 -14.80 2.42 4.59
CA GLY A 134 -15.30 3.58 5.32
C GLY A 134 -14.42 4.83 5.11
N HIS A 135 -14.84 5.95 5.73
CA HIS A 135 -14.11 7.23 5.74
C HIS A 135 -13.80 7.71 7.17
N ASP A 136 -14.34 7.01 8.17
CA ASP A 136 -14.11 7.13 9.60
C ASP A 136 -14.44 5.79 10.29
N LEU A 137 -14.21 5.70 11.60
CA LEU A 137 -14.49 4.48 12.36
C LEU A 137 -15.98 4.08 12.27
N LYS A 138 -16.89 5.05 12.39
CA LYS A 138 -18.34 4.80 12.37
C LYS A 138 -18.80 4.18 11.05
N SER A 139 -18.35 4.72 9.93
CA SER A 139 -18.69 4.22 8.60
C SER A 139 -18.03 2.89 8.29
N ALA A 140 -16.82 2.64 8.80
CA ALA A 140 -16.12 1.35 8.68
C ALA A 140 -16.90 0.25 9.43
N VAL A 141 -17.31 0.51 10.67
CA VAL A 141 -18.16 -0.41 11.45
C VAL A 141 -19.48 -0.67 10.72
N ALA A 142 -20.13 0.38 10.20
CA ALA A 142 -21.38 0.22 9.46
C ALA A 142 -21.22 -0.64 8.20
N LEU A 143 -20.10 -0.46 7.45
CA LEU A 143 -19.78 -1.28 6.29
C LEU A 143 -19.55 -2.74 6.71
N ASN A 144 -18.78 -2.99 7.76
CA ASN A 144 -18.52 -4.35 8.25
C ASN A 144 -19.83 -5.05 8.67
N VAL A 145 -20.70 -4.37 9.40
CA VAL A 145 -22.03 -4.91 9.76
C VAL A 145 -22.86 -5.24 8.50
N ALA A 146 -22.83 -4.40 7.47
CA ALA A 146 -23.55 -4.66 6.23
C ALA A 146 -22.98 -5.87 5.48
N LEU A 147 -21.66 -6.01 5.40
CA LEU A 147 -20.97 -7.15 4.78
C LEU A 147 -21.32 -8.46 5.51
N HIS A 148 -21.29 -8.47 6.85
CA HIS A 148 -21.58 -9.66 7.66
C HIS A 148 -23.04 -10.12 7.58
N LYS A 149 -23.98 -9.23 7.22
CA LYS A 149 -25.34 -9.65 6.90
C LYS A 149 -25.42 -10.50 5.64
N VAL A 150 -24.40 -10.48 4.79
CA VAL A 150 -24.38 -11.12 3.48
C VAL A 150 -23.50 -12.36 3.49
N VAL A 151 -22.29 -12.26 4.00
CA VAL A 151 -21.32 -13.36 4.12
C VAL A 151 -20.54 -13.25 5.43
N PRO A 152 -20.06 -14.36 6.01
CA PRO A 152 -19.20 -14.33 7.20
C PRO A 152 -17.80 -13.78 6.86
N GLU A 153 -17.07 -13.33 7.90
CA GLU A 153 -15.76 -12.66 7.76
C GLU A 153 -14.75 -13.51 6.98
N GLU A 154 -14.75 -14.81 7.16
CA GLU A 154 -13.84 -15.76 6.49
C GLU A 154 -14.06 -15.85 4.97
N ARG A 155 -15.01 -15.11 4.44
CA ARG A 155 -15.29 -15.00 3.00
C ARG A 155 -15.18 -13.58 2.47
N ILE A 156 -14.64 -12.67 3.30
CA ILE A 156 -14.43 -11.26 2.93
C ILE A 156 -12.93 -11.02 2.76
N PHE A 157 -12.53 -10.61 1.58
CA PHE A 157 -11.16 -10.29 1.22
C PHE A 157 -11.03 -8.77 1.01
N ARG A 158 -10.53 -8.04 2.02
CA ARG A 158 -10.27 -6.60 1.92
C ARG A 158 -8.87 -6.39 1.37
N ILE A 159 -8.78 -5.79 0.19
CA ILE A 159 -7.50 -5.60 -0.50
C ILE A 159 -6.77 -4.36 0.02
N ASP A 160 -5.54 -4.58 0.47
CA ASP A 160 -4.48 -3.58 0.44
C ASP A 160 -3.38 -4.08 -0.49
N HIS A 161 -3.22 -3.44 -1.64
CA HIS A 161 -2.26 -3.88 -2.65
C HIS A 161 -0.79 -3.78 -2.20
N TYR A 162 -0.49 -3.04 -1.13
CA TYR A 162 0.87 -3.04 -0.53
C TYR A 162 1.21 -4.39 0.09
N LEU A 163 0.26 -5.09 0.68
CA LEU A 163 0.48 -6.43 1.24
C LEU A 163 0.80 -7.48 0.16
N GLY A 164 0.36 -7.23 -1.07
CA GLY A 164 0.68 -8.08 -2.23
C GLY A 164 2.08 -7.87 -2.82
N LYS A 165 2.86 -6.87 -2.34
CA LYS A 165 4.21 -6.61 -2.84
C LYS A 165 5.22 -7.60 -2.25
N GLU A 166 6.13 -8.11 -3.07
CA GLU A 166 7.15 -9.09 -2.67
C GLU A 166 8.01 -8.58 -1.50
N THR A 167 8.45 -7.32 -1.54
CA THR A 167 9.27 -6.75 -0.47
C THR A 167 8.51 -6.66 0.86
N VAL A 168 7.20 -6.41 0.82
CA VAL A 168 6.39 -6.36 2.05
C VAL A 168 6.22 -7.75 2.64
N GLN A 169 5.99 -8.77 1.81
CA GLN A 169 5.95 -10.17 2.25
C GLN A 169 7.33 -10.62 2.76
N ASN A 170 8.40 -10.21 2.08
CA ASN A 170 9.77 -10.53 2.50
C ASN A 170 10.13 -9.94 3.86
N LEU A 171 9.46 -8.86 4.32
CA LEU A 171 9.71 -8.33 5.65
C LEU A 171 9.52 -9.39 6.74
N LEU A 172 8.53 -10.26 6.60
CA LEU A 172 8.29 -11.37 7.52
C LEU A 172 9.42 -12.42 7.48
N VAL A 173 9.86 -12.78 6.27
CA VAL A 173 10.99 -13.72 6.09
C VAL A 173 12.30 -13.10 6.56
N PHE A 174 12.53 -11.84 6.24
CA PHE A 174 13.74 -11.10 6.65
C PHE A 174 13.84 -10.99 8.17
N ARG A 175 12.74 -10.71 8.86
CA ARG A 175 12.72 -10.65 10.31
C ARG A 175 12.78 -12.04 10.93
N PHE A 176 11.82 -12.90 10.66
CA PHE A 176 11.60 -14.13 11.41
C PHE A 176 12.41 -15.32 10.90
N GLY A 177 12.96 -15.23 9.71
CA GLY A 177 13.90 -16.20 9.15
C GLY A 177 15.37 -15.95 9.50
N ASN A 178 15.70 -14.82 10.15
CA ASN A 178 17.08 -14.42 10.43
C ASN A 178 17.27 -14.00 11.90
N THR A 179 17.92 -14.85 12.67
CA THR A 179 18.15 -14.62 14.12
C THR A 179 18.85 -13.29 14.40
N LEU A 180 19.83 -12.87 13.58
CA LEU A 180 20.54 -11.61 13.78
C LEU A 180 19.62 -10.42 13.59
N VAL A 181 18.73 -10.47 12.61
CA VAL A 181 17.81 -9.38 12.31
C VAL A 181 16.80 -9.21 13.44
N GLU A 182 16.14 -10.27 13.88
CA GLU A 182 15.12 -10.19 14.93
C GLU A 182 15.72 -9.75 16.28
N ARG A 183 17.01 -10.11 16.57
CA ARG A 183 17.68 -9.67 17.79
C ARG A 183 17.92 -8.16 17.87
N ILE A 184 18.06 -7.48 16.74
CA ILE A 184 18.26 -6.02 16.71
C ILE A 184 16.94 -5.25 16.45
N TRP A 185 15.80 -5.94 16.30
CA TRP A 185 14.54 -5.36 15.87
C TRP A 185 13.64 -4.93 17.03
N ASN A 186 14.20 -4.10 17.92
CA ASN A 186 13.52 -3.68 19.15
C ASN A 186 14.07 -2.35 19.68
N ARG A 187 13.42 -1.81 20.72
CA ARG A 187 13.74 -0.55 21.40
C ARG A 187 15.15 -0.45 21.99
N ASP A 188 15.81 -1.57 22.25
CA ASP A 188 17.14 -1.56 22.84
C ASP A 188 18.20 -1.18 21.81
N VAL A 189 17.93 -1.45 20.53
CA VAL A 189 18.82 -1.14 19.41
C VAL A 189 18.29 -0.01 18.54
N VAL A 190 16.96 0.05 18.29
CA VAL A 190 16.36 1.04 17.42
C VAL A 190 16.06 2.34 18.19
N ALA A 191 16.54 3.47 17.65
CA ALA A 191 16.31 4.80 18.20
C ALA A 191 15.04 5.45 17.64
N GLN A 192 14.77 5.26 16.34
CA GLN A 192 13.59 5.76 15.65
C GLN A 192 13.30 4.98 14.39
N VAL A 193 12.06 5.04 13.92
CA VAL A 193 11.63 4.45 12.64
C VAL A 193 10.97 5.52 11.79
N GLN A 194 11.32 5.58 10.49
CA GLN A 194 10.68 6.44 9.51
C GLN A 194 10.01 5.59 8.43
N LEU A 195 8.74 5.87 8.13
CA LEU A 195 7.99 5.26 7.03
C LEU A 195 7.62 6.37 6.03
N THR A 196 8.02 6.21 4.80
CA THR A 196 7.81 7.20 3.75
C THR A 196 7.06 6.59 2.56
N VAL A 197 6.02 7.30 2.09
CA VAL A 197 5.35 7.05 0.81
C VAL A 197 5.32 8.36 0.03
N ALA A 198 6.29 8.57 -0.82
CA ALA A 198 6.39 9.73 -1.71
C ALA A 198 5.92 9.34 -3.12
N GLU A 199 5.09 10.17 -3.72
CA GLU A 199 4.64 10.05 -5.10
C GLU A 199 5.03 11.31 -5.87
N ASP A 200 5.67 11.14 -7.02
CA ASP A 200 6.11 12.21 -7.93
C ASP A 200 5.02 12.66 -8.93
N ILE A 201 3.81 12.18 -8.74
CA ILE A 201 2.63 12.54 -9.53
C ILE A 201 1.63 13.32 -8.68
N GLY A 202 0.92 14.26 -9.31
CA GLY A 202 -0.21 14.97 -8.71
C GLY A 202 -1.48 14.12 -8.69
N ILE A 203 -2.62 14.77 -8.43
CA ILE A 203 -3.94 14.10 -8.41
C ILE A 203 -4.48 13.85 -9.83
N GLU A 204 -3.95 14.56 -10.82
CA GLU A 204 -4.39 14.47 -12.21
C GLU A 204 -5.91 14.68 -12.37
N SER A 205 -6.62 13.77 -13.04
CA SER A 205 -8.07 13.85 -13.29
C SER A 205 -8.96 13.39 -12.12
N ARG A 206 -8.35 13.02 -10.96
CA ARG A 206 -9.10 12.44 -9.82
C ARG A 206 -9.50 13.46 -8.75
N GLY A 207 -9.55 14.76 -9.08
CA GLY A 207 -9.78 15.84 -8.12
C GLY A 207 -11.01 15.62 -7.25
N ARG A 208 -12.19 15.34 -7.83
CA ARG A 208 -13.43 15.13 -7.08
C ARG A 208 -13.32 13.96 -6.08
N LEU A 209 -12.74 12.84 -6.50
CA LEU A 209 -12.58 11.67 -5.62
C LEU A 209 -11.61 11.95 -4.48
N TYR A 210 -10.52 12.66 -4.77
CA TYR A 210 -9.50 12.96 -3.79
C TYR A 210 -9.95 14.00 -2.75
N GLU A 211 -10.86 14.90 -3.11
CA GLU A 211 -11.50 15.83 -2.16
C GLU A 211 -12.21 15.10 -1.02
N GLU A 212 -12.72 13.91 -1.26
CA GLU A 212 -13.41 13.09 -0.26
C GLU A 212 -12.43 12.28 0.61
N THR A 213 -11.23 12.01 0.13
CA THR A 213 -10.28 11.10 0.80
C THR A 213 -9.12 11.83 1.48
N GLY A 214 -8.34 12.61 0.74
CA GLY A 214 -7.08 13.16 1.23
C GLY A 214 -6.03 12.09 1.52
N ALA A 215 -4.81 12.49 1.87
CA ALA A 215 -3.69 11.58 2.10
C ALA A 215 -3.87 10.74 3.38
N LEU A 216 -4.55 11.25 4.41
CA LEU A 216 -4.83 10.52 5.64
C LEU A 216 -5.62 9.23 5.37
N ARG A 217 -6.68 9.33 4.56
CA ARG A 217 -7.56 8.20 4.24
C ARG A 217 -7.03 7.36 3.10
N ASP A 218 -6.37 8.00 2.10
CA ASP A 218 -5.87 7.30 0.91
C ASP A 218 -4.64 6.44 1.20
N ILE A 219 -3.72 6.91 2.07
CA ILE A 219 -2.41 6.29 2.26
C ILE A 219 -2.16 5.88 3.73
N VAL A 220 -2.45 6.77 4.69
CA VAL A 220 -2.04 6.54 6.08
C VAL A 220 -2.87 5.43 6.72
N GLN A 221 -4.20 5.54 6.67
CA GLN A 221 -5.14 4.64 7.33
C GLN A 221 -4.99 3.17 6.93
N ASN A 222 -4.52 2.95 5.72
CA ASN A 222 -4.34 1.63 5.14
C ASN A 222 -2.85 1.26 5.01
N HIS A 223 -2.20 1.62 3.92
CA HIS A 223 -0.86 1.17 3.56
C HIS A 223 0.18 1.43 4.66
N LEU A 224 0.26 2.65 5.21
CA LEU A 224 1.29 2.99 6.18
C LEU A 224 1.05 2.35 7.54
N LEU A 225 -0.19 2.26 8.01
CA LEU A 225 -0.50 1.55 9.25
C LEU A 225 -0.32 0.04 9.11
N GLN A 226 -0.56 -0.56 7.94
CA GLN A 226 -0.24 -1.96 7.67
C GLN A 226 1.27 -2.20 7.65
N LEU A 227 2.06 -1.34 6.98
CA LEU A 227 3.52 -1.42 6.99
C LEU A 227 4.08 -1.27 8.41
N LEU A 228 3.52 -0.36 9.20
CA LEU A 228 3.89 -0.18 10.60
C LEU A 228 3.54 -1.43 11.43
N ALA A 229 2.35 -2.01 11.24
CA ALA A 229 1.96 -3.24 11.93
C ALA A 229 2.93 -4.39 11.63
N LEU A 230 3.27 -4.63 10.35
CA LEU A 230 4.25 -5.65 9.95
C LEU A 230 5.67 -5.36 10.48
N THR A 231 6.03 -4.08 10.60
CA THR A 231 7.32 -3.67 11.17
C THR A 231 7.40 -3.95 12.66
N CYS A 232 6.29 -3.78 13.39
CA CYS A 232 6.26 -3.80 14.86
C CYS A 232 5.75 -5.11 15.46
N MET A 233 5.10 -5.99 14.68
CA MET A 233 4.49 -7.22 15.20
C MET A 233 5.54 -8.15 15.80
N SER A 234 5.15 -8.91 16.82
CA SER A 234 5.97 -10.00 17.34
C SER A 234 5.92 -11.21 16.39
N PRO A 235 6.88 -12.15 16.46
CA PRO A 235 6.79 -13.39 15.70
C PRO A 235 5.48 -14.13 15.99
N PRO A 236 4.65 -14.41 14.96
CA PRO A 236 3.41 -15.15 15.17
C PRO A 236 3.69 -16.60 15.57
N SER A 237 2.73 -17.25 16.22
CA SER A 237 2.86 -18.66 16.65
C SER A 237 2.92 -19.66 15.49
N SER A 238 2.39 -19.28 14.34
CA SER A 238 2.42 -20.02 13.06
C SER A 238 2.31 -19.05 11.89
N PHE A 239 2.60 -19.52 10.67
CA PHE A 239 2.40 -18.74 9.46
C PHE A 239 0.96 -18.83 8.92
N ASP A 240 -0.02 -19.00 9.82
CA ASP A 240 -1.44 -19.02 9.47
C ASP A 240 -2.00 -17.59 9.39
N PRO A 241 -2.98 -17.34 8.50
CA PRO A 241 -3.60 -16.02 8.36
C PRO A 241 -4.14 -15.43 9.66
N ALA A 242 -4.74 -16.28 10.53
CA ALA A 242 -5.28 -15.83 11.82
C ALA A 242 -4.17 -15.38 12.78
N ALA A 243 -3.10 -16.16 12.92
CA ALA A 243 -1.97 -15.83 13.80
C ALA A 243 -1.24 -14.55 13.35
N LEU A 244 -1.07 -14.35 12.04
CA LEU A 244 -0.53 -13.12 11.48
C LEU A 244 -1.43 -11.91 11.74
N ARG A 245 -2.74 -12.07 11.57
CA ARG A 245 -3.73 -11.03 11.85
C ARG A 245 -3.73 -10.62 13.32
N ASP A 246 -3.73 -11.59 14.23
CA ASP A 246 -3.74 -11.34 15.67
C ASP A 246 -2.56 -10.47 16.10
N GLU A 247 -1.36 -10.75 15.60
CA GLU A 247 -0.18 -9.93 15.89
C GLU A 247 -0.26 -8.51 15.28
N LYS A 248 -0.79 -8.36 14.06
CA LYS A 248 -1.02 -7.03 13.47
C LYS A 248 -2.06 -6.23 14.26
N VAL A 249 -3.16 -6.84 14.64
CA VAL A 249 -4.22 -6.23 15.47
C VAL A 249 -3.68 -5.79 16.82
N LYS A 250 -2.85 -6.61 17.46
CA LYS A 250 -2.17 -6.28 18.71
C LYS A 250 -1.33 -5.01 18.57
N VAL A 251 -0.56 -4.87 17.49
CA VAL A 251 0.19 -3.64 17.21
C VAL A 251 -0.74 -2.46 17.01
N LEU A 252 -1.73 -2.56 16.11
CA LEU A 252 -2.65 -1.46 15.79
C LEU A 252 -3.40 -0.97 17.04
N ASN A 253 -3.82 -1.87 17.91
CA ASN A 253 -4.45 -1.51 19.19
C ASN A 253 -3.47 -0.93 20.21
N SER A 254 -2.16 -1.12 20.04
CA SER A 254 -1.10 -0.56 20.90
C SER A 254 -0.60 0.80 20.40
N ILE A 255 -1.06 1.27 19.24
CA ILE A 255 -0.76 2.62 18.76
C ILE A 255 -1.60 3.61 19.55
N ARG A 256 -0.97 4.62 20.15
CA ARG A 256 -1.70 5.72 20.78
C ARG A 256 -2.48 6.51 19.73
N PRO A 257 -3.77 6.85 19.97
CA PRO A 257 -4.50 7.72 19.05
C PRO A 257 -3.75 9.02 18.82
N VAL A 258 -3.52 9.35 17.55
CA VAL A 258 -2.67 10.47 17.13
C VAL A 258 -3.34 11.79 17.46
N GLN A 259 -2.61 12.69 18.14
CA GLN A 259 -3.13 14.00 18.48
C GLN A 259 -2.86 15.01 17.35
N PRO A 260 -3.74 16.01 17.14
CA PRO A 260 -3.56 17.04 16.11
C PRO A 260 -2.19 17.75 16.15
N ARG A 261 -1.61 17.93 17.32
CA ARG A 261 -0.28 18.54 17.51
C ARG A 261 0.89 17.69 17.01
N ASP A 262 0.64 16.40 16.79
CA ASP A 262 1.65 15.44 16.31
C ASP A 262 1.51 15.21 14.79
N VAL A 263 0.74 16.06 14.09
CA VAL A 263 0.44 15.94 12.66
C VAL A 263 0.62 17.27 11.94
N VAL A 264 1.32 17.23 10.82
CA VAL A 264 1.39 18.30 9.82
C VAL A 264 0.68 17.83 8.57
N ARG A 265 -0.28 18.61 8.07
CA ARG A 265 -0.96 18.40 6.80
C ARG A 265 -0.45 19.39 5.76
N GLY A 266 -0.18 18.91 4.56
CA GLY A 266 0.29 19.75 3.45
C GLY A 266 -0.60 19.67 2.22
N GLN A 267 -0.53 20.70 1.37
CA GLN A 267 -1.21 20.72 0.08
C GLN A 267 -0.25 21.32 -0.97
N TYR A 268 -0.05 20.62 -2.09
CA TYR A 268 0.89 21.10 -3.09
C TYR A 268 0.33 22.28 -3.87
N THR A 269 1.19 23.25 -4.13
CA THR A 269 0.99 24.38 -5.05
C THR A 269 1.66 24.06 -6.38
N ARG A 270 1.45 24.92 -7.38
CA ARG A 270 2.12 24.80 -8.69
C ARG A 270 3.64 24.67 -8.51
N GLY A 271 4.25 23.80 -9.30
CA GLY A 271 5.69 23.56 -9.29
C GLY A 271 6.14 22.70 -10.46
N THR A 272 7.32 22.11 -10.37
CA THR A 272 7.91 21.28 -11.42
C THR A 272 8.37 19.95 -10.85
N VAL A 273 7.92 18.85 -11.42
CA VAL A 273 8.31 17.47 -11.06
C VAL A 273 8.91 16.82 -12.30
N ASN A 274 10.12 16.28 -12.19
CA ASN A 274 10.83 15.64 -13.31
C ASN A 274 10.85 16.49 -14.60
N GLY A 275 11.00 17.83 -14.47
CA GLY A 275 11.01 18.75 -15.59
C GLY A 275 9.63 19.12 -16.17
N VAL A 276 8.55 18.54 -15.65
CA VAL A 276 7.17 18.79 -16.08
C VAL A 276 6.47 19.72 -15.08
N THR A 277 5.81 20.77 -15.60
CA THR A 277 4.99 21.66 -14.74
C THR A 277 3.75 20.92 -14.25
N VAL A 278 3.56 20.88 -12.93
CA VAL A 278 2.39 20.31 -12.25
C VAL A 278 1.54 21.47 -11.73
N PRO A 279 0.24 21.55 -12.09
CA PRO A 279 -0.67 22.56 -11.53
C PRO A 279 -0.82 22.37 -10.02
N GLY A 280 -1.13 23.45 -9.29
CA GLY A 280 -1.43 23.33 -7.86
C GLY A 280 -2.71 22.51 -7.62
N TYR A 281 -2.82 21.86 -6.46
CA TYR A 281 -3.96 21.01 -6.13
C TYR A 281 -5.31 21.70 -6.34
N ARG A 282 -5.44 22.96 -5.91
CA ARG A 282 -6.67 23.77 -6.07
C ARG A 282 -6.95 24.21 -7.50
N GLU A 283 -6.02 23.98 -8.41
CA GLU A 283 -6.16 24.26 -9.84
C GLU A 283 -6.64 23.01 -10.61
N VAL A 284 -6.69 21.85 -9.95
CA VAL A 284 -7.16 20.59 -10.55
C VAL A 284 -8.68 20.64 -10.73
N GLU A 285 -9.16 20.15 -11.87
CA GLU A 285 -10.60 20.06 -12.13
C GLU A 285 -11.34 19.23 -11.07
N GLY A 286 -12.43 19.75 -10.57
CA GLY A 286 -13.25 19.11 -9.52
C GLY A 286 -12.78 19.35 -8.10
N VAL A 287 -11.70 20.14 -7.90
CA VAL A 287 -11.23 20.58 -6.58
C VAL A 287 -11.77 21.97 -6.26
N SER A 288 -12.20 22.18 -5.02
CA SER A 288 -12.61 23.52 -4.55
C SER A 288 -11.41 24.47 -4.49
N PRO A 289 -11.56 25.74 -4.97
CA PRO A 289 -10.51 26.75 -4.81
C PRO A 289 -10.10 27.02 -3.34
N ASN A 290 -11.00 26.72 -2.41
CA ASN A 290 -10.78 26.87 -0.97
C ASN A 290 -10.59 25.51 -0.27
N SER A 291 -10.27 24.46 -1.01
CA SER A 291 -10.06 23.11 -0.45
C SER A 291 -9.04 23.12 0.69
N THR A 292 -9.34 22.38 1.74
CA THR A 292 -8.44 22.10 2.86
C THR A 292 -8.04 20.64 2.91
N THR A 293 -8.32 19.88 1.84
CA THR A 293 -7.94 18.47 1.72
C THR A 293 -6.43 18.35 1.57
N GLU A 294 -5.83 17.55 2.41
CA GLU A 294 -4.37 17.34 2.41
C GLU A 294 -3.93 16.40 1.28
N THR A 295 -2.83 16.78 0.62
CA THR A 295 -2.09 15.95 -0.33
C THR A 295 -0.76 15.45 0.23
N TYR A 296 -0.43 15.87 1.45
CA TYR A 296 0.73 15.49 2.22
C TYR A 296 0.38 15.37 3.70
N VAL A 297 0.97 14.39 4.35
CA VAL A 297 0.89 14.21 5.81
C VAL A 297 2.26 13.85 6.33
N ALA A 298 2.68 14.51 7.40
CA ALA A 298 3.74 14.05 8.29
C ALA A 298 3.17 13.88 9.69
N MET A 299 3.49 12.79 10.38
CA MET A 299 3.00 12.54 11.74
C MET A 299 3.96 11.72 12.57
N ARG A 300 3.86 11.89 13.89
CA ARG A 300 4.54 11.09 14.89
C ARG A 300 3.56 10.17 15.58
N LEU A 301 3.96 8.90 15.71
CA LEU A 301 3.22 7.85 16.37
C LEU A 301 4.04 7.24 17.53
N ALA A 302 3.35 6.63 18.48
CA ALA A 302 3.95 5.83 19.53
C ALA A 302 3.25 4.46 19.59
N VAL A 303 4.04 3.39 19.67
CA VAL A 303 3.57 2.01 19.77
C VAL A 303 3.90 1.49 21.18
N ASP A 304 2.88 1.27 21.99
CA ASP A 304 3.02 0.86 23.39
C ASP A 304 3.06 -0.67 23.54
N THR A 305 3.99 -1.31 22.84
CA THR A 305 4.35 -2.70 23.07
C THR A 305 5.67 -2.80 23.83
N TRP A 306 5.97 -3.96 24.39
CA TRP A 306 7.23 -4.17 25.13
C TRP A 306 8.46 -3.86 24.28
N ASP A 307 8.44 -4.25 23.01
CA ASP A 307 9.56 -4.11 22.09
C ASP A 307 9.72 -2.70 21.53
N TRP A 308 8.66 -1.86 21.57
CA TRP A 308 8.67 -0.56 20.89
C TRP A 308 8.38 0.65 21.77
N ALA A 309 7.95 0.43 23.02
CA ALA A 309 7.64 1.55 23.92
C ALA A 309 8.82 2.53 24.07
N GLY A 310 8.56 3.80 23.74
CA GLY A 310 9.57 4.88 23.79
C GLY A 310 10.35 5.09 22.49
N VAL A 311 10.16 4.24 21.46
CA VAL A 311 10.69 4.50 20.11
C VAL A 311 9.69 5.37 19.34
N PRO A 312 10.08 6.56 18.84
CA PRO A 312 9.23 7.35 17.98
C PRO A 312 9.13 6.73 16.58
N PHE A 313 7.92 6.69 16.05
CA PHE A 313 7.64 6.33 14.67
C PHE A 313 7.21 7.58 13.92
N TYR A 314 7.88 7.86 12.82
CA TYR A 314 7.57 9.00 11.97
C TYR A 314 7.03 8.49 10.64
N ILE A 315 5.87 8.98 10.27
CA ILE A 315 5.23 8.66 9.00
C ILE A 315 5.16 9.92 8.16
N ARG A 316 5.56 9.83 6.88
CA ARG A 316 5.23 10.86 5.89
C ARG A 316 4.71 10.24 4.61
N CYS A 317 3.73 10.89 4.01
CA CYS A 317 3.30 10.57 2.66
C CYS A 317 2.91 11.85 1.92
N GLY A 318 3.04 11.86 0.61
CA GLY A 318 2.66 13.03 -0.17
C GLY A 318 2.65 12.79 -1.67
N LYS A 319 1.91 13.65 -2.38
CA LYS A 319 1.81 13.69 -3.83
C LYS A 319 2.58 14.88 -4.40
N ALA A 320 2.93 14.79 -5.68
CA ALA A 320 3.73 15.79 -6.38
C ALA A 320 5.04 16.15 -5.64
N LEU A 321 5.66 15.16 -5.01
CA LEU A 321 6.96 15.30 -4.35
C LEU A 321 8.10 15.18 -5.38
N VAL A 322 9.32 15.44 -4.94
CA VAL A 322 10.52 15.44 -5.79
C VAL A 322 10.81 14.10 -6.44
N THR A 323 10.39 12.99 -5.82
CA THR A 323 10.62 11.63 -6.33
C THR A 323 9.54 10.67 -5.88
N ARG A 324 9.46 9.52 -6.56
CA ARG A 324 8.66 8.38 -6.13
C ARG A 324 9.49 7.46 -5.25
N ARG A 325 9.03 7.25 -4.00
CA ARG A 325 9.72 6.37 -3.04
C ARG A 325 8.77 5.82 -1.99
N THR A 326 8.85 4.51 -1.75
CA THR A 326 8.23 3.89 -0.57
C THR A 326 9.29 3.09 0.16
N GLU A 327 9.51 3.44 1.43
CA GLU A 327 10.55 2.81 2.24
C GLU A 327 10.22 2.82 3.74
N ILE A 328 10.84 1.89 4.46
CA ILE A 328 10.86 1.84 5.91
C ILE A 328 12.33 1.92 6.35
N MET A 329 12.64 2.85 7.24
CA MET A 329 13.99 3.04 7.78
C MET A 329 13.99 2.87 9.28
N LEU A 330 14.88 2.02 9.76
CA LEU A 330 15.19 1.89 11.19
C LEU A 330 16.56 2.50 11.45
N TYR A 331 16.60 3.52 12.28
CA TYR A 331 17.85 4.12 12.75
C TYR A 331 18.21 3.48 14.08
N CYS A 332 19.41 2.93 14.17
CA CYS A 332 19.91 2.38 15.42
C CYS A 332 20.32 3.49 16.39
N ARG A 333 20.41 3.15 17.66
CA ARG A 333 20.98 4.03 18.69
C ARG A 333 22.44 4.30 18.41
N ASP A 334 22.92 5.46 18.88
CA ASP A 334 24.34 5.77 18.88
C ASP A 334 25.11 4.73 19.71
N VAL A 335 26.37 4.54 19.36
CA VAL A 335 27.26 3.70 20.17
C VAL A 335 27.39 4.29 21.58
N PRO A 336 27.42 3.46 22.64
CA PRO A 336 27.45 3.95 24.03
C PRO A 336 28.77 4.60 24.42
N LEU A 337 29.83 4.36 23.65
CA LEU A 337 31.16 4.89 23.88
C LEU A 337 31.85 5.21 22.54
N HIS A 338 32.25 6.45 22.34
CA HIS A 338 33.01 6.88 21.17
C HIS A 338 34.53 6.64 21.38
N LEU A 339 35.00 5.47 20.92
CA LEU A 339 36.43 5.07 21.09
C LEU A 339 37.40 5.79 20.16
N PHE A 340 36.89 6.56 19.19
CA PHE A 340 37.68 7.18 18.13
C PHE A 340 37.85 8.70 18.34
N GLU A 341 37.56 9.21 19.54
CA GLU A 341 37.89 10.60 19.91
C GLU A 341 39.36 10.90 19.67
N GLY A 342 39.66 12.02 18.99
CA GLY A 342 41.01 12.40 18.61
C GLY A 342 41.53 11.88 17.29
N THR A 343 40.75 11.06 16.56
CA THR A 343 41.06 10.61 15.18
C THR A 343 40.60 11.60 14.10
N GLY A 344 39.93 12.70 14.49
CA GLY A 344 39.30 13.66 13.59
C GLY A 344 37.83 13.37 13.29
N ILE A 345 37.26 12.32 13.91
CA ILE A 345 35.86 11.96 13.79
C ILE A 345 35.11 12.52 15.00
N GLU A 346 34.30 13.55 14.77
CA GLU A 346 33.53 14.19 15.84
C GLU A 346 32.27 13.42 16.19
N ARG A 347 31.68 12.74 15.20
CA ARG A 347 30.41 11.97 15.36
C ARG A 347 30.36 10.78 14.42
N LEU A 348 29.98 9.62 14.95
CA LEU A 348 29.72 8.41 14.17
C LEU A 348 28.34 8.47 13.55
N THR A 349 28.20 8.01 12.31
CA THR A 349 26.90 7.84 11.68
C THR A 349 26.21 6.60 12.25
N PRO A 350 24.99 6.70 12.81
CA PRO A 350 24.26 5.55 13.31
C PRO A 350 24.07 4.48 12.25
N ASN A 351 24.07 3.21 12.67
CA ASN A 351 23.69 2.12 11.79
C ASN A 351 22.24 2.27 11.36
N ARG A 352 21.93 1.81 10.15
CA ARG A 352 20.61 1.97 9.57
C ARG A 352 20.21 0.75 8.75
N VAL A 353 18.97 0.28 8.94
CA VAL A 353 18.33 -0.70 8.06
C VAL A 353 17.32 0.04 7.21
N THR A 354 17.39 -0.10 5.89
CA THR A 354 16.45 0.48 4.94
C THR A 354 15.78 -0.62 4.16
N ILE A 355 14.45 -0.66 4.18
CA ILE A 355 13.63 -1.57 3.38
C ILE A 355 12.98 -0.73 2.29
N ARG A 356 13.43 -0.92 1.05
CA ARG A 356 12.90 -0.24 -0.13
C ARG A 356 11.77 -1.09 -0.72
N ILE A 357 10.57 -0.52 -0.78
CA ILE A 357 9.35 -1.19 -1.29
C ILE A 357 9.11 -0.81 -2.75
N GLN A 358 9.44 0.41 -3.15
CA GLN A 358 9.41 0.88 -4.54
C GLN A 358 10.21 2.18 -4.70
N PRO A 359 10.72 2.50 -5.91
CA PRO A 359 10.63 1.71 -7.15
C PRO A 359 11.56 0.49 -7.17
N GLU A 360 12.69 0.55 -6.47
CA GLU A 360 13.71 -0.49 -6.43
C GLU A 360 13.57 -1.33 -5.18
N GLU A 361 13.02 -2.53 -5.34
CA GLU A 361 12.77 -3.44 -4.23
C GLU A 361 14.07 -4.02 -3.66
N GLY A 362 14.26 -3.90 -2.34
CA GLY A 362 15.45 -4.40 -1.69
C GLY A 362 15.59 -4.02 -0.22
N ILE A 363 16.65 -4.49 0.40
CA ILE A 363 17.01 -4.20 1.79
C ILE A 363 18.48 -3.80 1.84
N SER A 364 18.79 -2.74 2.57
CA SER A 364 20.18 -2.34 2.82
C SER A 364 20.46 -2.15 4.30
N PHE A 365 21.70 -2.44 4.65
CA PHE A 365 22.26 -2.24 5.99
C PHE A 365 23.47 -1.33 5.89
N SER A 366 23.41 -0.15 6.53
CA SER A 366 24.51 0.82 6.56
C SER A 366 25.24 0.76 7.91
N PHE A 367 26.55 0.74 7.86
CA PHE A 367 27.43 0.65 9.03
C PHE A 367 28.77 1.34 8.77
N MET A 368 29.54 1.60 9.84
CA MET A 368 30.85 2.24 9.73
C MET A 368 31.93 1.21 9.43
N ALA A 369 32.87 1.55 8.56
CA ALA A 369 34.05 0.77 8.23
C ALA A 369 35.30 1.67 8.21
N LYS A 370 36.46 1.09 8.54
CA LYS A 370 37.74 1.80 8.40
C LYS A 370 38.12 1.90 6.93
N GLN A 371 38.38 3.11 6.43
CA GLN A 371 38.95 3.29 5.10
C GLN A 371 40.37 2.67 5.04
N PRO A 372 40.73 1.97 3.96
CA PRO A 372 42.12 1.51 3.80
C PRO A 372 43.13 2.65 3.85
N GLY A 373 44.18 2.49 4.64
CA GLY A 373 45.22 3.51 4.83
C GLY A 373 45.93 3.39 6.18
N ALA A 374 47.00 4.18 6.35
CA ALA A 374 47.83 4.17 7.57
C ALA A 374 47.17 4.81 8.78
N THR A 375 46.18 5.70 8.55
CA THR A 375 45.43 6.38 9.61
C THR A 375 44.06 5.73 9.78
N VAL A 376 43.47 5.91 10.99
CA VAL A 376 42.08 5.49 11.22
C VAL A 376 41.17 6.58 10.68
N VAL A 377 40.55 6.31 9.54
CA VAL A 377 39.48 7.12 8.96
C VAL A 377 38.28 6.23 8.80
N GLU A 378 37.15 6.61 9.36
CA GLU A 378 35.91 5.87 9.28
C GLU A 378 35.04 6.42 8.16
N GLN A 379 34.37 5.50 7.47
CA GLN A 379 33.46 5.83 6.39
C GLN A 379 32.20 4.98 6.49
N PRO A 380 31.00 5.56 6.29
CA PRO A 380 29.79 4.76 6.17
C PRO A 380 29.86 3.89 4.90
N VAL A 381 29.56 2.62 5.07
CA VAL A 381 29.46 1.65 3.97
C VAL A 381 28.09 0.96 4.01
N ARG A 382 27.69 0.37 2.88
CA ARG A 382 26.37 -0.24 2.73
C ARG A 382 26.47 -1.66 2.17
N MET A 383 25.75 -2.59 2.77
CA MET A 383 25.44 -3.90 2.19
C MET A 383 24.03 -3.84 1.61
N ASP A 384 23.90 -4.24 0.36
CA ASP A 384 22.64 -4.19 -0.38
C ASP A 384 22.18 -5.56 -0.86
N PHE A 385 20.92 -5.87 -0.55
CA PHE A 385 20.14 -6.91 -1.22
C PHE A 385 19.14 -6.24 -2.17
N SER A 386 19.11 -6.68 -3.43
CA SER A 386 18.13 -6.25 -4.42
C SER A 386 17.51 -7.49 -5.08
N TYR A 387 16.18 -7.51 -5.21
CA TYR A 387 15.46 -8.63 -5.83
C TYR A 387 15.91 -8.88 -7.27
N GLY A 388 15.96 -7.84 -8.09
CA GLY A 388 16.33 -7.96 -9.49
C GLY A 388 17.74 -8.54 -9.70
N ARG A 389 18.71 -8.17 -8.84
CA ARG A 389 20.08 -8.70 -8.91
C ARG A 389 20.18 -10.13 -8.38
N SER A 390 19.46 -10.46 -7.30
CA SER A 390 19.60 -11.74 -6.60
C SER A 390 18.83 -12.88 -7.25
N PHE A 391 17.60 -12.63 -7.71
CA PHE A 391 16.73 -13.69 -8.23
C PHE A 391 16.59 -13.69 -9.75
N LYS A 392 17.04 -12.62 -10.45
CA LYS A 392 16.95 -12.47 -11.91
C LYS A 392 15.53 -12.68 -12.49
N THR A 393 14.51 -12.50 -11.66
CA THR A 393 13.09 -12.60 -12.00
C THR A 393 12.41 -11.28 -11.74
N GLN A 394 11.48 -10.90 -12.61
CA GLN A 394 10.60 -9.77 -12.30
C GLN A 394 9.57 -10.22 -11.25
N PRO A 395 9.42 -9.49 -10.14
CA PRO A 395 8.38 -9.77 -9.16
C PRO A 395 6.99 -9.81 -9.81
N ALA A 396 6.11 -10.66 -9.29
CA ALA A 396 4.70 -10.64 -9.69
C ALA A 396 4.07 -9.31 -9.30
N GLU A 397 3.12 -8.84 -10.09
CA GLU A 397 2.37 -7.65 -9.74
C GLU A 397 1.44 -7.97 -8.56
N ALA A 398 1.27 -7.03 -7.62
CA ALA A 398 0.52 -7.28 -6.39
C ALA A 398 -0.88 -7.89 -6.62
N TYR A 399 -1.58 -7.45 -7.66
CA TYR A 399 -2.91 -7.98 -8.00
C TYR A 399 -2.88 -9.41 -8.54
N GLU A 400 -1.82 -9.86 -9.19
CA GLU A 400 -1.66 -11.28 -9.57
C GLU A 400 -1.68 -12.14 -8.31
N ARG A 401 -0.88 -11.76 -7.31
CA ARG A 401 -0.79 -12.48 -6.04
C ARG A 401 -2.11 -12.46 -5.27
N LEU A 402 -2.68 -11.29 -5.06
CA LEU A 402 -3.92 -11.13 -4.29
C LEU A 402 -5.12 -11.86 -4.92
N LEU A 403 -5.26 -11.80 -6.26
CA LEU A 403 -6.31 -12.56 -6.94
C LEU A 403 -6.11 -14.06 -6.81
N HIS A 404 -4.88 -14.55 -6.92
CA HIS A 404 -4.56 -15.97 -6.74
C HIS A 404 -4.89 -16.43 -5.32
N ASP A 405 -4.45 -15.70 -4.29
CA ASP A 405 -4.73 -16.03 -2.89
C ASP A 405 -6.23 -16.01 -2.59
N ALA A 406 -6.96 -15.02 -3.09
CA ALA A 406 -8.42 -14.97 -2.96
C ALA A 406 -9.12 -16.16 -3.64
N LEU A 407 -8.61 -16.63 -4.79
CA LEU A 407 -9.13 -17.83 -5.45
C LEU A 407 -8.86 -19.11 -4.67
N LEU A 408 -7.74 -19.17 -3.92
CA LEU A 408 -7.39 -20.28 -3.04
C LEU A 408 -8.09 -20.22 -1.67
N GLY A 409 -8.65 -19.06 -1.30
CA GLY A 409 -9.20 -18.84 0.03
C GLY A 409 -8.14 -18.51 1.08
N ASP A 410 -6.94 -18.08 0.67
CA ASP A 410 -5.85 -17.69 1.56
C ASP A 410 -6.00 -16.23 1.98
N HIS A 411 -6.13 -15.98 3.28
CA HIS A 411 -6.32 -14.65 3.87
C HIS A 411 -5.03 -13.99 4.36
N THR A 412 -3.88 -14.58 4.13
CA THR A 412 -2.57 -14.11 4.65
C THR A 412 -2.29 -12.64 4.31
N LEU A 413 -2.65 -12.21 3.10
CA LEU A 413 -2.38 -10.86 2.59
C LEU A 413 -3.60 -9.93 2.59
N PHE A 414 -4.67 -10.30 3.30
CA PHE A 414 -5.90 -9.50 3.35
C PHE A 414 -6.13 -8.92 4.75
N ILE A 415 -6.79 -7.77 4.77
CA ILE A 415 -7.07 -7.03 6.00
C ILE A 415 -8.34 -7.56 6.65
N GLY A 416 -8.30 -7.78 7.97
CA GLY A 416 -9.46 -8.12 8.77
C GLY A 416 -10.31 -6.91 9.15
N GLN A 417 -11.54 -7.19 9.61
CA GLN A 417 -12.43 -6.17 10.16
C GLN A 417 -11.77 -5.42 11.32
N ASP A 418 -11.21 -6.14 12.26
CA ASP A 418 -10.58 -5.65 13.48
C ASP A 418 -9.36 -4.78 13.19
N GLU A 419 -8.54 -5.12 12.20
CA GLU A 419 -7.44 -4.29 11.73
C GLU A 419 -7.94 -2.97 11.15
N THR A 420 -9.00 -3.03 10.32
CA THR A 420 -9.61 -1.84 9.71
C THR A 420 -10.13 -0.88 10.78
N GLU A 421 -10.87 -1.39 11.76
CA GLU A 421 -11.44 -0.60 12.84
C GLU A 421 -10.37 -0.06 13.79
N ALA A 422 -9.32 -0.86 14.10
CA ALA A 422 -8.19 -0.40 14.90
C ALA A 422 -7.42 0.73 14.21
N ALA A 423 -7.18 0.61 12.90
CA ALA A 423 -6.52 1.64 12.12
C ALA A 423 -7.30 2.97 12.10
N TRP A 424 -8.64 2.94 12.01
CA TRP A 424 -9.45 4.14 12.11
C TRP A 424 -9.38 4.79 13.48
N ARG A 425 -9.40 4.02 14.59
CA ARG A 425 -9.25 4.55 15.96
C ARG A 425 -7.96 5.34 16.16
N VAL A 426 -6.87 4.94 15.51
CA VAL A 426 -5.59 5.65 15.55
C VAL A 426 -5.73 7.09 15.04
N LEU A 427 -6.53 7.31 14.00
CA LEU A 427 -6.66 8.60 13.31
C LEU A 427 -7.85 9.44 13.77
N GLU A 428 -8.78 8.89 14.56
CA GLU A 428 -10.02 9.54 14.95
C GLU A 428 -9.82 10.96 15.52
N PRO A 429 -8.89 11.22 16.47
CA PRO A 429 -8.70 12.57 17.00
C PRO A 429 -8.24 13.60 15.96
N VAL A 430 -7.48 13.18 14.95
CA VAL A 430 -7.02 14.05 13.87
C VAL A 430 -8.13 14.33 12.87
N LEU A 431 -9.01 13.36 12.62
CA LEU A 431 -10.16 13.53 11.74
C LEU A 431 -11.23 14.44 12.36
N GLU A 432 -11.40 14.39 13.69
CA GLU A 432 -12.33 15.26 14.42
C GLU A 432 -11.80 16.69 14.57
N ASN A 433 -10.50 16.86 14.83
CA ASN A 433 -9.84 18.15 15.02
C ASN A 433 -8.71 18.31 14.01
N THR A 434 -9.09 18.55 12.77
CA THR A 434 -8.17 18.56 11.64
C THR A 434 -7.24 19.78 11.67
N PRO A 435 -5.89 19.61 11.73
CA PRO A 435 -4.93 20.73 11.68
C PRO A 435 -5.02 21.54 10.39
N ARG A 436 -4.53 22.79 10.43
CA ARG A 436 -4.42 23.61 9.22
C ARG A 436 -3.52 22.95 8.17
N VAL A 437 -3.80 23.26 6.92
CA VAL A 437 -2.99 22.81 5.79
C VAL A 437 -1.84 23.79 5.54
N ALA A 438 -0.60 23.32 5.55
CA ALA A 438 0.58 24.03 5.06
C ALA A 438 0.70 23.86 3.53
N PHE A 439 1.37 24.79 2.85
CA PHE A 439 1.57 24.70 1.41
C PHE A 439 3.00 24.31 1.08
N TYR A 440 3.19 23.51 0.02
CA TYR A 440 4.51 23.16 -0.50
C TYR A 440 4.51 23.18 -2.03
N PRO A 441 5.59 23.60 -2.69
CA PRO A 441 5.71 23.55 -4.15
C PRO A 441 5.73 22.09 -4.64
N ALA A 442 5.03 21.79 -5.73
CA ALA A 442 5.21 20.51 -6.41
C ALA A 442 6.69 20.34 -6.84
N GLY A 443 7.26 19.14 -6.61
CA GLY A 443 8.67 18.85 -6.83
C GLY A 443 9.58 19.15 -5.63
N SER A 444 9.01 19.52 -4.47
CA SER A 444 9.75 19.65 -3.21
C SER A 444 9.68 18.37 -2.37
N GLU A 445 10.28 18.38 -1.19
CA GLU A 445 10.19 17.28 -0.20
C GLU A 445 8.93 17.33 0.68
N GLY A 446 8.07 18.29 0.49
CA GLY A 446 6.90 18.59 1.30
C GLY A 446 7.01 19.94 2.01
N PRO A 447 6.10 20.27 2.93
CA PRO A 447 6.14 21.53 3.67
C PRO A 447 7.26 21.56 4.72
N ASP A 448 7.91 22.70 4.91
CA ASP A 448 8.97 22.90 5.93
C ASP A 448 8.46 22.57 7.34
N ASP A 449 7.18 22.83 7.61
CA ASP A 449 6.51 22.50 8.87
C ASP A 449 6.60 21.00 9.23
N ALA A 450 6.83 20.11 8.24
CA ALA A 450 6.94 18.65 8.46
C ALA A 450 8.03 18.29 9.48
N ASN A 451 9.07 19.13 9.63
CA ASN A 451 10.14 18.90 10.62
C ASN A 451 9.64 19.04 12.06
N SER A 452 8.55 19.75 12.30
CA SER A 452 8.02 19.99 13.65
C SER A 452 7.50 18.72 14.35
N VAL A 453 7.22 17.64 13.61
CA VAL A 453 6.79 16.36 14.21
C VAL A 453 7.99 15.55 14.75
N LEU A 454 9.23 15.86 14.31
CA LEU A 454 10.42 15.16 14.73
C LEU A 454 10.84 15.63 16.15
N LEU A 455 11.12 14.70 17.04
CA LEU A 455 11.69 14.99 18.36
C LEU A 455 13.19 15.31 18.27
N SER A 456 13.86 14.69 17.31
CA SER A 456 15.29 14.87 17.04
C SER A 456 15.61 14.35 15.63
N GLY A 457 16.76 14.79 15.08
CA GLY A 457 17.20 14.37 13.75
C GLY A 457 16.46 15.07 12.63
N GLU A 458 16.50 14.47 11.46
CA GLU A 458 15.97 14.99 10.21
C GLU A 458 15.18 13.88 9.48
N TRP A 459 14.32 14.28 8.56
CA TRP A 459 13.75 13.33 7.61
C TRP A 459 14.84 12.80 6.68
N HIS A 460 14.74 11.53 6.31
CA HIS A 460 15.58 11.03 5.24
C HIS A 460 15.26 11.79 3.94
N GLU A 461 16.28 12.38 3.33
CA GLU A 461 16.12 13.16 2.09
C GLU A 461 15.52 12.29 0.98
N LEU A 462 14.53 12.85 0.25
CA LEU A 462 13.93 12.18 -0.90
C LEU A 462 14.78 12.36 -2.16
N ALA A 463 15.44 13.52 -2.30
CA ALA A 463 16.16 13.93 -3.50
C ALA A 463 17.44 13.13 -3.79
N HIS A 464 18.09 12.54 -2.75
CA HIS A 464 19.31 11.79 -2.95
C HIS A 464 19.04 10.29 -3.05
N HIS A 465 19.30 9.74 -4.23
CA HIS A 465 20.01 8.51 -4.60
C HIS A 465 19.65 8.06 -6.00
N SER A 466 20.28 8.64 -7.00
CA SER A 466 20.72 7.82 -8.12
C SER A 466 22.00 7.11 -7.65
N GLU A 467 22.03 5.79 -7.68
CA GLU A 467 23.21 4.95 -7.31
C GLU A 467 24.51 5.35 -8.05
N SER A 468 24.42 6.21 -9.05
CA SER A 468 25.52 6.78 -9.84
C SER A 468 26.30 7.89 -9.13
N GLU A 469 25.72 8.60 -8.17
CA GLU A 469 26.41 9.73 -7.51
C GLU A 469 27.25 9.29 -6.30
N GLU A 470 26.79 8.30 -5.52
CA GLU A 470 27.62 7.69 -4.46
C GLU A 470 28.82 6.90 -5.04
N ALA A 471 28.66 6.28 -6.21
CA ALA A 471 29.78 5.67 -6.94
C ALA A 471 30.76 6.72 -7.53
N ALA A 472 30.33 7.93 -7.78
CA ALA A 472 31.16 9.04 -8.26
C ALA A 472 31.95 9.71 -7.12
N ALA A 473 31.37 9.80 -5.91
CA ALA A 473 32.06 10.32 -4.72
C ALA A 473 33.12 9.34 -4.16
N SER A 474 33.12 8.08 -4.59
CA SER A 474 34.09 7.05 -4.20
C SER A 474 35.23 6.81 -5.20
N LYS A 475 35.37 7.64 -6.25
CA LYS A 475 36.55 7.60 -7.12
C LYS A 475 37.60 8.56 -6.58
N PRO A 476 38.85 8.09 -6.40
CA PRO A 476 39.97 8.87 -5.90
C PRO A 476 40.36 10.04 -6.82
#